data_cce49beba682442e590569e8d30a42b0
#
_entry.id   cce49beba682442e590569e8d30a42b0
#
_cell.length_a   1.000
_cell.length_b   1.000
_cell.length_c   1.000
_cell.angle_alpha   90.00
_cell.angle_beta   90.00
_cell.angle_gamma   90.00
#
_symmetry.space_group_name_H-M   'P 1'
#
loop_
_entity.id
_entity.type
_entity.pdbx_description
1 polymer ?
#
loop_
_entity_poly.entity_id
_entity_poly.type
_entity_poly.pdbx_seq_one_letter_code
_entity_poly.pdbx_strand_id
1 'polypeptide(L)'
;MAQLQRDEVPEELTWDLTSIFATDDEWETAYDAVHQGAQALKQFVGHVGDSAQTLQTALEADLDLERQLEKVYVYAHQIYDQDTTNQKYAAFNSRAQALWSEVSEATAYFQPEVLNIPEETLANYLKTAGLQPYQHLFDQILAQKPYTLPAEQEALLAGAGDIFNASENTFGALDNSDMTFGDVHTETGEVVPLTNGLYSLLLESKSRELRQEAFETLYDSYIALQNTFASTLSSHVKGHNYLAKVRHYRSAREAAILPHSLPTSVFETLRETVDANLPLLHRFVSLRKQVLGVDDVHSYDLYVPLVDEIDFDVTYDKAKDIVLAALAPLGPDYIAVVKKAFDERWIDVVENKGKRTGAYSSGTYDTNPFILLNWQNNLNNVYTLAHEMGHSVHSYLTRQAQPYHYGDYPIFLAEIASTTNESLLTDYLLKTNDDPKFQAYVLNQYLDGFKGTVFRQTQFAEFEDWIHEQSAAGVALTADAMSTYYAALNQKYYGPDLFPDEEIAYEWARIPHFYYNYYVYQYATGEAAATTLADRILNQNGAEAYKDYLKAGASDYPLAVIGQAGVDMTQADYLKEAFGVFEKRLDQLTDLLVHK
;
A
#
# COMPACT_ATOMS: atom_id res chain seq x y z
N MET A 1 -11.80 -21.00 21.65
CA MET A 1 -10.71 -21.96 22.00
C MET A 1 -9.62 -21.18 22.73
N ALA A 2 -8.81 -21.82 23.61
CA ALA A 2 -7.66 -21.13 24.18
C ALA A 2 -6.66 -20.83 23.04
N GLN A 3 -6.06 -19.64 23.03
CA GLN A 3 -5.05 -19.25 22.07
C GLN A 3 -3.81 -20.16 22.22
N LEU A 4 -3.32 -20.75 21.13
CA LEU A 4 -2.14 -21.62 21.13
C LEU A 4 -0.89 -20.84 21.56
N GLN A 5 0.03 -21.50 22.26
CA GLN A 5 1.41 -21.00 22.38
C GLN A 5 2.18 -21.29 21.10
N ARG A 6 3.28 -20.57 20.82
CA ARG A 6 4.05 -20.77 19.58
C ARG A 6 4.55 -22.21 19.41
N ASP A 7 4.99 -22.85 20.47
CA ASP A 7 5.47 -24.25 20.48
C ASP A 7 4.37 -25.30 20.38
N GLU A 8 3.11 -24.92 20.48
CA GLU A 8 1.93 -25.77 20.29
C GLU A 8 1.41 -25.72 18.83
N VAL A 9 1.93 -24.81 18.00
CA VAL A 9 1.52 -24.71 16.58
C VAL A 9 2.13 -25.88 15.80
N PRO A 10 1.33 -26.65 15.04
CA PRO A 10 1.84 -27.71 14.18
C PRO A 10 2.89 -27.18 13.19
N GLU A 11 4.00 -27.90 13.03
CA GLU A 11 5.13 -27.47 12.20
C GLU A 11 4.72 -27.18 10.76
N GLU A 12 3.82 -27.97 10.19
CA GLU A 12 3.28 -27.80 8.84
C GLU A 12 2.47 -26.52 8.63
N LEU A 13 2.09 -25.84 9.72
CA LEU A 13 1.38 -24.54 9.71
C LEU A 13 2.29 -23.37 10.07
N THR A 14 3.60 -23.60 10.12
CA THR A 14 4.61 -22.57 10.37
C THR A 14 5.50 -22.38 9.15
N TRP A 15 6.02 -21.18 8.97
CA TRP A 15 7.07 -20.93 7.99
C TRP A 15 8.42 -21.56 8.38
N ASP A 16 9.28 -21.84 7.38
CA ASP A 16 10.61 -22.40 7.59
C ASP A 16 11.71 -21.33 7.45
N LEU A 17 11.93 -20.55 8.50
CA LEU A 17 12.99 -19.54 8.53
C LEU A 17 14.40 -20.13 8.62
N THR A 18 14.56 -21.45 8.87
CA THR A 18 15.89 -22.09 8.88
C THR A 18 16.54 -22.07 7.51
N SER A 19 15.77 -21.84 6.45
CA SER A 19 16.27 -21.60 5.09
C SER A 19 17.02 -20.28 4.94
N ILE A 20 16.83 -19.30 5.87
CA ILE A 20 17.57 -18.04 5.91
C ILE A 20 18.84 -18.21 6.74
N PHE A 21 18.69 -18.58 8.01
CA PHE A 21 19.77 -18.99 8.91
C PHE A 21 19.35 -20.23 9.67
N ALA A 22 20.17 -21.29 9.58
CA ALA A 22 19.85 -22.54 10.23
C ALA A 22 19.96 -22.46 11.76
N THR A 23 20.76 -21.53 12.27
CA THR A 23 20.97 -21.31 13.71
C THR A 23 21.12 -19.83 14.03
N ASP A 24 20.87 -19.49 15.28
CA ASP A 24 21.12 -18.12 15.79
C ASP A 24 22.61 -17.74 15.73
N ASP A 25 23.53 -18.68 15.85
CA ASP A 25 24.97 -18.42 15.73
C ASP A 25 25.36 -18.02 14.28
N GLU A 26 24.68 -18.55 13.28
CA GLU A 26 24.86 -18.12 11.90
C GLU A 26 24.37 -16.69 11.71
N TRP A 27 23.22 -16.33 12.30
CA TRP A 27 22.73 -14.96 12.27
C TRP A 27 23.69 -13.99 12.99
N GLU A 28 24.21 -14.34 14.16
CA GLU A 28 25.21 -13.53 14.88
C GLU A 28 26.47 -13.30 14.03
N THR A 29 26.94 -14.34 13.36
CA THR A 29 28.11 -14.25 12.46
C THR A 29 27.82 -13.28 11.28
N ALA A 30 26.64 -13.35 10.68
CA ALA A 30 26.23 -12.46 9.60
C ALA A 30 26.05 -11.02 10.09
N TYR A 31 25.46 -10.82 11.29
CA TYR A 31 25.34 -9.52 11.92
C TYR A 31 26.70 -8.83 12.11
N ASP A 32 27.67 -9.56 12.67
CA ASP A 32 29.03 -9.04 12.89
C ASP A 32 29.74 -8.71 11.55
N ALA A 33 29.51 -9.51 10.51
CA ALA A 33 30.07 -9.28 9.17
C ALA A 33 29.53 -7.99 8.55
N VAL A 34 28.21 -7.74 8.65
CA VAL A 34 27.58 -6.49 8.17
C VAL A 34 28.09 -5.27 8.94
N HIS A 35 28.19 -5.37 10.27
CA HIS A 35 28.75 -4.29 11.10
C HIS A 35 30.19 -3.94 10.68
N GLN A 36 31.05 -4.94 10.44
CA GLN A 36 32.41 -4.72 9.96
C GLN A 36 32.42 -4.15 8.54
N GLY A 37 31.53 -4.61 7.66
CA GLY A 37 31.36 -4.10 6.31
C GLY A 37 31.03 -2.62 6.28
N ALA A 38 30.10 -2.16 7.13
CA ALA A 38 29.76 -0.74 7.26
C ALA A 38 30.98 0.14 7.61
N GLN A 39 31.86 -0.34 8.48
CA GLN A 39 33.09 0.38 8.81
C GLN A 39 34.09 0.39 7.63
N ALA A 40 34.11 -0.66 6.81
CA ALA A 40 35.01 -0.76 5.66
C ALA A 40 34.66 0.22 4.52
N LEU A 41 33.38 0.62 4.40
CA LEU A 41 32.94 1.59 3.36
C LEU A 41 33.60 2.97 3.51
N LYS A 42 34.07 3.34 4.71
CA LYS A 42 34.76 4.62 4.97
C LYS A 42 35.95 4.88 4.04
N GLN A 43 36.56 3.83 3.49
CA GLN A 43 37.66 3.95 2.53
C GLN A 43 37.27 4.64 1.22
N PHE A 44 35.97 4.61 0.84
CA PHE A 44 35.46 5.20 -0.38
C PHE A 44 35.01 6.64 -0.23
N VAL A 45 34.78 7.12 1.00
CA VAL A 45 34.31 8.48 1.27
C VAL A 45 35.32 9.51 0.75
N GLY A 46 34.86 10.40 -0.13
CA GLY A 46 35.69 11.40 -0.82
C GLY A 46 36.43 10.89 -2.05
N HIS A 47 36.26 9.61 -2.42
CA HIS A 47 37.02 8.95 -3.50
C HIS A 47 36.16 8.36 -4.62
N VAL A 48 34.83 8.41 -4.53
CA VAL A 48 33.92 7.79 -5.53
C VAL A 48 34.18 8.32 -6.94
N GLY A 49 34.53 9.59 -7.08
CA GLY A 49 34.80 10.24 -8.37
C GLY A 49 36.20 10.07 -8.91
N ASP A 50 37.15 9.43 -8.22
CA ASP A 50 38.56 9.37 -8.61
C ASP A 50 38.78 8.60 -9.93
N SER A 51 38.02 7.55 -10.18
CA SER A 51 38.06 6.77 -11.43
C SER A 51 36.79 5.93 -11.62
N ALA A 52 36.55 5.48 -12.87
CA ALA A 52 35.48 4.53 -13.16
C ALA A 52 35.61 3.24 -12.35
N GLN A 53 36.83 2.77 -12.09
CA GLN A 53 37.06 1.57 -11.27
C GLN A 53 36.72 1.82 -9.81
N THR A 54 37.04 2.98 -9.24
CA THR A 54 36.71 3.32 -7.84
C THR A 54 35.20 3.46 -7.67
N LEU A 55 34.54 4.14 -8.62
CA LEU A 55 33.07 4.25 -8.65
C LEU A 55 32.40 2.86 -8.67
N GLN A 56 32.86 1.96 -9.55
CA GLN A 56 32.33 0.60 -9.62
C GLN A 56 32.55 -0.16 -8.31
N THR A 57 33.77 -0.12 -7.78
CA THR A 57 34.11 -0.88 -6.55
C THR A 57 33.33 -0.36 -5.34
N ALA A 58 33.13 0.96 -5.23
CA ALA A 58 32.32 1.55 -4.17
C ALA A 58 30.85 1.12 -4.29
N LEU A 59 30.26 1.22 -5.49
CA LEU A 59 28.89 0.79 -5.74
C LEU A 59 28.67 -0.69 -5.42
N GLU A 60 29.56 -1.57 -5.91
CA GLU A 60 29.46 -3.00 -5.68
C GLU A 60 29.61 -3.35 -4.18
N ALA A 61 30.46 -2.61 -3.45
CA ALA A 61 30.63 -2.79 -2.00
C ALA A 61 29.37 -2.35 -1.21
N ASP A 62 28.74 -1.23 -1.59
CA ASP A 62 27.50 -0.75 -0.99
C ASP A 62 26.37 -1.77 -1.23
N LEU A 63 26.17 -2.20 -2.48
CA LEU A 63 25.14 -3.18 -2.86
C LEU A 63 25.34 -4.54 -2.17
N ASP A 64 26.58 -5.02 -2.05
CA ASP A 64 26.87 -6.29 -1.35
C ASP A 64 26.57 -6.18 0.15
N LEU A 65 26.90 -5.05 0.76
CA LEU A 65 26.60 -4.79 2.17
C LEU A 65 25.09 -4.71 2.44
N GLU A 66 24.37 -3.98 1.59
CA GLU A 66 22.90 -3.87 1.69
C GLU A 66 22.23 -5.25 1.54
N ARG A 67 22.66 -6.05 0.58
CA ARG A 67 22.16 -7.40 0.37
C ARG A 67 22.36 -8.33 1.57
N GLN A 68 23.49 -8.20 2.26
CA GLN A 68 23.77 -8.94 3.48
C GLN A 68 22.93 -8.42 4.66
N LEU A 69 22.78 -7.10 4.79
CA LEU A 69 21.95 -6.44 5.81
C LEU A 69 20.49 -6.89 5.71
N GLU A 70 19.93 -6.87 4.50
CA GLU A 70 18.53 -7.26 4.27
C GLU A 70 18.25 -8.67 4.81
N LYS A 71 19.17 -9.61 4.57
CA LYS A 71 19.03 -10.98 5.04
C LYS A 71 19.06 -11.07 6.57
N VAL A 72 19.96 -10.32 7.22
CA VAL A 72 20.05 -10.23 8.68
C VAL A 72 18.78 -9.61 9.26
N TYR A 73 18.29 -8.54 8.64
CA TYR A 73 17.10 -7.82 9.08
C TYR A 73 15.83 -8.67 8.96
N VAL A 74 15.61 -9.27 7.79
CA VAL A 74 14.37 -10.02 7.52
C VAL A 74 14.23 -11.23 8.45
N TYR A 75 15.32 -11.97 8.72
CA TYR A 75 15.28 -13.07 9.69
C TYR A 75 14.90 -12.58 11.08
N ALA A 76 15.59 -11.55 11.58
CA ALA A 76 15.34 -11.02 12.92
C ALA A 76 13.92 -10.49 13.09
N HIS A 77 13.37 -9.87 12.03
CA HIS A 77 12.01 -9.35 12.02
C HIS A 77 10.97 -10.48 12.02
N GLN A 78 11.10 -11.45 11.12
CA GLN A 78 10.14 -12.54 10.98
C GLN A 78 10.14 -13.48 12.19
N ILE A 79 11.31 -13.82 12.74
CA ILE A 79 11.39 -14.68 13.93
C ILE A 79 10.85 -13.97 15.18
N TYR A 80 10.91 -12.64 15.24
CA TYR A 80 10.26 -11.85 16.28
C TYR A 80 8.74 -11.79 16.07
N ASP A 81 8.25 -11.60 14.84
CA ASP A 81 6.83 -11.44 14.54
C ASP A 81 6.00 -12.71 14.80
N GLN A 82 6.60 -13.89 14.77
CA GLN A 82 5.90 -15.13 15.12
C GLN A 82 5.59 -15.26 16.63
N ASP A 83 6.35 -14.55 17.48
CA ASP A 83 6.11 -14.44 18.94
C ASP A 83 6.83 -13.20 19.49
N THR A 84 6.12 -12.07 19.52
CA THR A 84 6.65 -10.79 20.02
C THR A 84 6.90 -10.76 21.54
N THR A 85 6.47 -11.79 22.27
CA THR A 85 6.74 -11.94 23.71
C THR A 85 8.11 -12.55 23.99
N ASN A 86 8.76 -13.12 22.97
CA ASN A 86 10.08 -13.72 23.09
C ASN A 86 11.18 -12.66 23.18
N GLN A 87 11.72 -12.46 24.38
CA GLN A 87 12.70 -11.40 24.68
C GLN A 87 14.03 -11.56 23.92
N LYS A 88 14.42 -12.80 23.57
CA LYS A 88 15.62 -13.04 22.77
C LYS A 88 15.45 -12.48 21.36
N TYR A 89 14.33 -12.78 20.70
CA TYR A 89 14.07 -12.34 19.34
C TYR A 89 13.65 -10.86 19.27
N ALA A 90 13.07 -10.32 20.37
CA ALA A 90 12.90 -8.87 20.50
C ALA A 90 14.27 -8.14 20.50
N ALA A 91 15.29 -8.72 21.15
CA ALA A 91 16.64 -8.17 21.11
C ALA A 91 17.28 -8.29 19.72
N PHE A 92 17.08 -9.41 19.00
CA PHE A 92 17.55 -9.58 17.62
C PHE A 92 16.96 -8.51 16.71
N ASN A 93 15.64 -8.33 16.75
CA ASN A 93 14.93 -7.34 15.94
C ASN A 93 15.43 -5.90 16.24
N SER A 94 15.58 -5.53 17.51
CA SER A 94 16.12 -4.22 17.91
C SER A 94 17.55 -4.00 17.40
N ARG A 95 18.41 -5.01 17.48
CA ARG A 95 19.80 -4.95 16.98
C ARG A 95 19.83 -4.82 15.47
N ALA A 96 18.98 -5.58 14.75
CA ALA A 96 18.89 -5.49 13.29
C ALA A 96 18.42 -4.09 12.83
N GLN A 97 17.48 -3.47 13.55
CA GLN A 97 17.06 -2.09 13.28
C GLN A 97 18.19 -1.07 13.51
N ALA A 98 18.95 -1.23 14.57
CA ALA A 98 20.13 -0.39 14.82
C ALA A 98 21.21 -0.58 13.75
N LEU A 99 21.44 -1.83 13.31
CA LEU A 99 22.39 -2.13 12.22
C LEU A 99 21.93 -1.53 10.89
N TRP A 100 20.61 -1.56 10.60
CA TRP A 100 20.05 -0.90 9.44
C TRP A 100 20.37 0.60 9.43
N SER A 101 20.17 1.27 10.55
CA SER A 101 20.51 2.70 10.68
C SER A 101 22.01 2.95 10.49
N GLU A 102 22.89 2.09 11.04
CA GLU A 102 24.34 2.19 10.87
C GLU A 102 24.76 2.04 9.39
N VAL A 103 24.21 1.06 8.68
CA VAL A 103 24.51 0.85 7.26
C VAL A 103 23.98 2.00 6.43
N SER A 104 22.76 2.49 6.69
CA SER A 104 22.18 3.65 6.01
C SER A 104 23.06 4.91 6.16
N GLU A 105 23.64 5.12 7.35
CA GLU A 105 24.62 6.19 7.56
C GLU A 105 25.91 5.94 6.78
N ALA A 106 26.41 4.69 6.77
CA ALA A 106 27.64 4.33 6.11
C ALA A 106 27.58 4.45 4.58
N THR A 107 26.41 4.24 3.95
CA THR A 107 26.19 4.33 2.49
C THR A 107 25.76 5.73 2.03
N ALA A 108 25.38 6.63 2.94
CA ALA A 108 24.85 7.96 2.62
C ALA A 108 25.80 8.87 1.81
N TYR A 109 27.09 8.57 1.78
CA TYR A 109 28.09 9.34 1.02
C TYR A 109 27.94 9.17 -0.51
N PHE A 110 27.46 8.00 -0.97
CA PHE A 110 27.57 7.57 -2.35
C PHE A 110 26.83 8.49 -3.32
N GLN A 111 25.53 8.68 -3.13
CA GLN A 111 24.71 9.50 -4.05
C GLN A 111 25.19 10.96 -4.14
N PRO A 112 25.48 11.69 -3.06
CA PRO A 112 26.04 13.04 -3.12
C PRO A 112 27.39 13.11 -3.87
N GLU A 113 28.27 12.13 -3.68
CA GLU A 113 29.55 12.11 -4.38
C GLU A 113 29.38 11.83 -5.87
N VAL A 114 28.49 10.92 -6.27
CA VAL A 114 28.15 10.69 -7.68
C VAL A 114 27.62 11.96 -8.33
N LEU A 115 26.72 12.72 -7.68
CA LEU A 115 26.17 13.97 -8.20
C LEU A 115 27.21 15.09 -8.34
N ASN A 116 28.31 15.01 -7.58
CA ASN A 116 29.43 15.95 -7.65
C ASN A 116 30.45 15.61 -8.77
N ILE A 117 30.41 14.41 -9.36
CA ILE A 117 31.27 14.08 -10.50
C ILE A 117 30.88 14.96 -11.70
N PRO A 118 31.84 15.59 -12.39
CA PRO A 118 31.55 16.35 -13.61
C PRO A 118 30.82 15.48 -14.64
N GLU A 119 29.76 16.02 -15.24
CA GLU A 119 28.85 15.27 -16.12
C GLU A 119 29.54 14.52 -17.26
N GLU A 120 30.49 15.18 -17.95
CA GLU A 120 31.29 14.55 -19.01
C GLU A 120 32.13 13.39 -18.47
N THR A 121 32.68 13.53 -17.26
CA THR A 121 33.50 12.50 -16.61
C THR A 121 32.63 11.29 -16.25
N LEU A 122 31.48 11.51 -15.60
CA LEU A 122 30.54 10.45 -15.24
C LEU A 122 30.01 9.72 -16.49
N ALA A 123 29.61 10.49 -17.52
CA ALA A 123 29.19 9.92 -18.80
C ALA A 123 30.27 9.04 -19.48
N ASN A 124 31.55 9.35 -19.28
CA ASN A 124 32.62 8.49 -19.75
C ASN A 124 32.84 7.26 -18.86
N TYR A 125 32.69 7.39 -17.55
CA TYR A 125 32.75 6.25 -16.62
C TYR A 125 31.65 5.22 -16.91
N LEU A 126 30.41 5.66 -17.14
CA LEU A 126 29.27 4.80 -17.44
C LEU A 126 29.37 4.02 -18.75
N LYS A 127 30.28 4.42 -19.66
CA LYS A 127 30.59 3.65 -20.90
C LYS A 127 31.47 2.43 -20.65
N THR A 128 32.07 2.31 -19.46
CA THR A 128 32.91 1.14 -19.14
C THR A 128 32.07 -0.10 -18.92
N ALA A 129 32.56 -1.26 -19.32
CA ALA A 129 31.83 -2.52 -19.26
C ALA A 129 31.37 -2.87 -17.84
N GLY A 130 32.10 -2.49 -16.79
CA GLY A 130 31.77 -2.76 -15.41
C GLY A 130 30.63 -1.88 -14.87
N LEU A 131 30.38 -0.69 -15.44
CA LEU A 131 29.32 0.22 -15.00
C LEU A 131 28.07 0.19 -15.89
N GLN A 132 28.15 -0.37 -17.11
CA GLN A 132 27.00 -0.48 -18.01
C GLN A 132 25.78 -1.20 -17.38
N PRO A 133 25.90 -2.27 -16.58
CA PRO A 133 24.75 -2.93 -15.94
C PRO A 133 23.98 -2.04 -14.99
N TYR A 134 24.61 -0.98 -14.48
CA TYR A 134 24.03 -0.04 -13.50
C TYR A 134 23.49 1.25 -14.14
N GLN A 135 23.43 1.33 -15.48
CA GLN A 135 23.06 2.57 -16.19
C GLN A 135 21.76 3.16 -15.68
N HIS A 136 20.69 2.35 -15.55
CA HIS A 136 19.39 2.81 -15.08
C HIS A 136 19.42 3.34 -13.63
N LEU A 137 20.20 2.71 -12.75
CA LEU A 137 20.41 3.19 -11.37
C LEU A 137 21.05 4.59 -11.38
N PHE A 138 22.08 4.81 -12.20
CA PHE A 138 22.68 6.14 -12.35
C PHE A 138 21.76 7.15 -13.01
N ASP A 139 20.94 6.75 -13.97
CA ASP A 139 19.93 7.62 -14.58
C ASP A 139 18.92 8.12 -13.53
N GLN A 140 18.50 7.25 -12.60
CA GLN A 140 17.62 7.63 -11.47
C GLN A 140 18.31 8.61 -10.51
N ILE A 141 19.57 8.38 -10.15
CA ILE A 141 20.38 9.30 -9.33
C ILE A 141 20.49 10.67 -10.02
N LEU A 142 20.84 10.69 -11.31
CA LEU A 142 21.01 11.92 -12.09
C LEU A 142 19.70 12.70 -12.27
N ALA A 143 18.57 12.01 -12.34
CA ALA A 143 17.26 12.64 -12.42
C ALA A 143 16.94 13.51 -11.19
N GLN A 144 17.55 13.24 -10.04
CA GLN A 144 17.39 14.05 -8.82
C GLN A 144 18.28 15.30 -8.81
N LYS A 145 19.29 15.38 -9.67
CA LYS A 145 20.28 16.50 -9.68
C LYS A 145 19.64 17.89 -9.75
N PRO A 146 18.63 18.17 -10.58
CA PRO A 146 18.00 19.50 -10.66
C PRO A 146 17.32 19.95 -9.37
N TYR A 147 16.99 19.00 -8.49
CA TYR A 147 16.23 19.19 -7.25
C TYR A 147 17.09 19.04 -5.99
N THR A 148 18.36 18.70 -6.15
CA THR A 148 19.35 18.60 -5.08
C THR A 148 19.98 19.96 -4.84
N LEU A 149 19.95 20.40 -3.59
CA LEU A 149 20.53 21.68 -3.18
C LEU A 149 22.03 21.53 -2.87
N PRO A 150 22.77 22.67 -2.76
CA PRO A 150 24.14 22.63 -2.23
C PRO A 150 24.19 21.98 -0.83
N ALA A 151 25.26 21.25 -0.53
CA ALA A 151 25.42 20.43 0.67
C ALA A 151 25.09 21.16 1.99
N GLU A 152 25.48 22.44 2.13
CA GLU A 152 25.16 23.25 3.32
C GLU A 152 23.64 23.48 3.47
N GLN A 153 22.92 23.65 2.34
CA GLN A 153 21.48 23.84 2.37
C GLN A 153 20.74 22.51 2.61
N GLU A 154 21.23 21.40 2.06
CA GLU A 154 20.71 20.06 2.36
C GLU A 154 20.87 19.74 3.85
N ALA A 155 22.03 19.99 4.43
CA ALA A 155 22.28 19.78 5.84
C ALA A 155 21.36 20.66 6.73
N LEU A 156 21.09 21.91 6.31
CA LEU A 156 20.17 22.79 7.01
C LEU A 156 18.73 22.26 6.98
N LEU A 157 18.25 21.79 5.82
CA LEU A 157 16.91 21.22 5.69
C LEU A 157 16.78 19.88 6.43
N ALA A 158 17.79 19.03 6.37
CA ALA A 158 17.83 17.79 7.13
C ALA A 158 17.76 18.05 8.64
N GLY A 159 18.51 19.05 9.14
CA GLY A 159 18.46 19.46 10.54
C GLY A 159 17.10 20.07 10.97
N ALA A 160 16.24 20.48 10.03
CA ALA A 160 14.90 20.97 10.30
C ALA A 160 13.80 19.88 10.16
N GLY A 161 14.17 18.63 9.93
CA GLY A 161 13.24 17.52 9.70
C GLY A 161 12.18 17.38 10.78
N ASP A 162 12.59 17.38 12.04
CA ASP A 162 11.68 17.28 13.20
C ASP A 162 10.65 18.44 13.23
N ILE A 163 11.03 19.63 12.74
CA ILE A 163 10.13 20.77 12.67
C ILE A 163 9.06 20.56 11.58
N PHE A 164 9.45 19.99 10.44
CA PHE A 164 8.50 19.68 9.37
C PHE A 164 7.54 18.55 9.75
N ASN A 165 8.01 17.57 10.53
CA ASN A 165 7.20 16.45 10.99
C ASN A 165 6.31 16.79 12.21
N ALA A 166 6.51 17.96 12.85
CA ALA A 166 5.79 18.34 14.08
C ALA A 166 4.26 18.35 13.90
N SER A 167 3.77 18.71 12.72
CA SER A 167 2.32 18.75 12.44
C SER A 167 1.70 17.35 12.40
N GLU A 168 2.36 16.40 11.75
CA GLU A 168 1.97 14.99 11.71
C GLU A 168 2.03 14.36 13.10
N ASN A 169 3.13 14.58 13.84
CA ASN A 169 3.28 14.12 15.21
C ASN A 169 2.18 14.68 16.13
N THR A 170 1.80 15.95 15.96
CA THR A 170 0.72 16.58 16.73
C THR A 170 -0.64 15.99 16.38
N PHE A 171 -0.89 15.74 15.08
CA PHE A 171 -2.08 15.02 14.64
C PHE A 171 -2.14 13.63 15.28
N GLY A 172 -1.06 12.85 15.19
CA GLY A 172 -0.99 11.51 15.76
C GLY A 172 -1.19 11.46 17.28
N ALA A 173 -0.61 12.42 18.03
CA ALA A 173 -0.82 12.54 19.46
C ALA A 173 -2.27 12.87 19.80
N LEU A 174 -2.88 13.79 19.05
CA LEU A 174 -4.25 14.21 19.25
C LEU A 174 -5.24 13.07 18.92
N ASP A 175 -5.09 12.45 17.74
CA ASP A 175 -6.01 11.43 17.21
C ASP A 175 -5.91 10.10 17.96
N ASN A 176 -4.69 9.65 18.31
CA ASN A 176 -4.47 8.32 18.87
C ASN A 176 -4.36 8.32 20.41
N SER A 177 -4.09 9.47 21.06
CA SER A 177 -3.78 9.49 22.48
C SER A 177 -4.69 10.39 23.30
N ASP A 178 -4.94 11.63 22.87
CA ASP A 178 -5.60 12.63 23.70
C ASP A 178 -7.12 12.68 23.44
N MET A 179 -7.55 12.37 22.23
CA MET A 179 -8.96 12.43 21.85
C MET A 179 -9.72 11.22 22.39
N THR A 180 -10.87 11.49 22.95
CA THR A 180 -11.83 10.46 23.37
C THR A 180 -13.17 10.73 22.71
N PHE A 181 -13.82 9.66 22.29
CA PHE A 181 -15.17 9.75 21.75
C PHE A 181 -16.20 9.58 22.88
N GLY A 182 -17.45 9.95 22.63
CA GLY A 182 -18.56 9.68 23.53
C GLY A 182 -18.90 8.20 23.65
N ASP A 183 -19.89 7.90 24.50
CA ASP A 183 -20.42 6.56 24.65
C ASP A 183 -21.46 6.26 23.57
N VAL A 184 -21.56 5.02 23.15
CA VAL A 184 -22.52 4.51 22.17
C VAL A 184 -23.14 3.20 22.66
N HIS A 185 -24.28 2.83 22.09
CA HIS A 185 -24.88 1.53 22.33
C HIS A 185 -24.23 0.47 21.43
N THR A 186 -24.15 -0.77 21.90
CA THR A 186 -23.87 -1.95 21.09
C THR A 186 -25.19 -2.57 20.62
N GLU A 187 -25.13 -3.55 19.73
CA GLU A 187 -26.32 -4.30 19.29
C GLU A 187 -27.02 -5.03 20.42
N THR A 188 -26.33 -5.33 21.53
CA THR A 188 -26.90 -5.93 22.74
C THR A 188 -27.50 -4.90 23.69
N GLY A 189 -27.40 -3.59 23.37
CA GLY A 189 -27.90 -2.49 24.19
C GLY A 189 -26.97 -2.10 25.36
N GLU A 190 -25.77 -2.61 25.40
CA GLU A 190 -24.72 -2.20 26.34
C GLU A 190 -24.17 -0.83 25.94
N VAL A 191 -23.91 0.06 26.90
CA VAL A 191 -23.29 1.36 26.67
C VAL A 191 -21.80 1.23 26.86
N VAL A 192 -21.03 1.57 25.82
CA VAL A 192 -19.57 1.45 25.79
C VAL A 192 -18.93 2.70 25.18
N PRO A 193 -17.70 3.06 25.57
CA PRO A 193 -16.96 4.13 24.90
C PRO A 193 -16.72 3.80 23.43
N LEU A 194 -16.96 4.76 22.53
CA LEU A 194 -16.67 4.61 21.12
C LEU A 194 -15.14 4.60 20.89
N THR A 195 -14.69 3.75 19.99
CA THR A 195 -13.32 3.72 19.46
C THR A 195 -13.36 3.70 17.93
N ASN A 196 -12.25 4.01 17.26
CA ASN A 196 -12.18 3.91 15.79
C ASN A 196 -12.51 2.50 15.27
N GLY A 197 -12.10 1.45 15.99
CA GLY A 197 -12.41 0.06 15.64
C GLY A 197 -13.91 -0.25 15.82
N LEU A 198 -14.49 0.18 16.95
CA LEU A 198 -15.93 -0.02 17.20
C LEU A 198 -16.79 0.81 16.22
N TYR A 199 -16.35 2.02 15.86
CA TYR A 199 -17.02 2.84 14.85
C TYR A 199 -17.16 2.09 13.51
N SER A 200 -16.07 1.52 13.02
CA SER A 200 -16.09 0.75 11.76
C SER A 200 -17.04 -0.43 11.83
N LEU A 201 -17.02 -1.16 12.95
CA LEU A 201 -17.92 -2.29 13.18
C LEU A 201 -19.39 -1.87 13.25
N LEU A 202 -19.69 -0.76 13.96
CA LEU A 202 -21.07 -0.28 14.09
C LEU A 202 -21.63 0.28 12.78
N LEU A 203 -20.80 0.80 11.87
CA LEU A 203 -21.26 1.22 10.54
C LEU A 203 -21.71 0.03 9.66
N GLU A 204 -21.30 -1.19 9.97
CA GLU A 204 -21.77 -2.41 9.31
C GLU A 204 -23.02 -3.00 9.96
N SER A 205 -23.44 -2.50 11.12
CA SER A 205 -24.64 -2.97 11.83
C SER A 205 -25.90 -2.82 10.98
N LYS A 206 -26.83 -3.77 11.09
CA LYS A 206 -28.15 -3.70 10.46
C LYS A 206 -29.05 -2.65 11.10
N SER A 207 -28.82 -2.27 12.37
CA SER A 207 -29.54 -1.19 13.02
C SER A 207 -29.07 0.17 12.51
N ARG A 208 -29.95 0.87 11.82
CA ARG A 208 -29.69 2.21 11.31
C ARG A 208 -29.45 3.22 12.42
N GLU A 209 -30.15 3.05 13.53
CA GLU A 209 -30.03 3.89 14.72
C GLU A 209 -28.61 3.79 15.31
N LEU A 210 -28.04 2.59 15.38
CA LEU A 210 -26.68 2.39 15.89
C LEU A 210 -25.63 2.98 14.93
N ARG A 211 -25.81 2.82 13.62
CA ARG A 211 -24.93 3.44 12.62
C ARG A 211 -24.94 4.96 12.75
N GLN A 212 -26.14 5.56 12.87
CA GLN A 212 -26.30 7.00 13.05
C GLN A 212 -25.64 7.47 14.35
N GLU A 213 -25.93 6.82 15.49
CA GLU A 213 -25.36 7.16 16.79
C GLU A 213 -23.82 7.12 16.75
N ALA A 214 -23.24 6.06 16.19
CA ALA A 214 -21.80 5.94 16.07
C ALA A 214 -21.20 7.06 15.18
N PHE A 215 -21.87 7.37 14.06
CA PHE A 215 -21.46 8.42 13.14
C PHE A 215 -21.47 9.80 13.80
N GLU A 216 -22.59 10.21 14.39
CA GLU A 216 -22.72 11.48 15.06
C GLU A 216 -21.72 11.61 16.22
N THR A 217 -21.62 10.58 17.07
CA THR A 217 -20.72 10.57 18.24
C THR A 217 -19.24 10.71 17.83
N LEU A 218 -18.83 10.04 16.76
CA LEU A 218 -17.45 10.17 16.26
C LEU A 218 -17.18 11.62 15.79
N TYR A 219 -18.03 12.12 14.90
CA TYR A 219 -17.81 13.43 14.28
C TYR A 219 -17.95 14.59 15.26
N ASP A 220 -18.80 14.49 16.28
CA ASP A 220 -18.90 15.50 17.36
C ASP A 220 -17.52 15.77 17.98
N SER A 221 -16.71 14.73 18.19
CA SER A 221 -15.35 14.87 18.76
C SER A 221 -14.38 15.57 17.80
N TYR A 222 -14.42 15.25 16.50
CA TYR A 222 -13.59 15.92 15.50
C TYR A 222 -14.03 17.38 15.28
N ILE A 223 -15.34 17.64 15.22
CA ILE A 223 -15.91 18.99 15.09
C ILE A 223 -15.51 19.88 16.28
N ALA A 224 -15.53 19.33 17.50
CA ALA A 224 -15.09 20.07 18.68
C ALA A 224 -13.63 20.54 18.61
N LEU A 225 -12.78 19.85 17.85
CA LEU A 225 -11.35 20.15 17.67
C LEU A 225 -11.00 20.63 16.24
N GLN A 226 -12.00 20.96 15.42
CA GLN A 226 -11.83 21.29 14.00
C GLN A 226 -10.74 22.34 13.72
N ASN A 227 -10.62 23.36 14.57
CA ASN A 227 -9.62 24.40 14.38
C ASN A 227 -8.19 23.92 14.67
N THR A 228 -8.03 22.98 15.59
CA THR A 228 -6.73 22.36 15.87
C THR A 228 -6.31 21.46 14.70
N PHE A 229 -7.21 20.60 14.21
CA PHE A 229 -6.96 19.78 13.02
C PHE A 229 -6.69 20.63 11.78
N ALA A 230 -7.44 21.73 11.58
CA ALA A 230 -7.18 22.65 10.48
C ALA A 230 -5.79 23.32 10.58
N SER A 231 -5.36 23.67 11.79
CA SER A 231 -4.05 24.25 12.02
C SER A 231 -2.91 23.26 11.74
N THR A 232 -3.05 22.01 12.20
CA THR A 232 -2.03 20.96 11.96
C THR A 232 -1.93 20.64 10.47
N LEU A 233 -3.05 20.38 9.79
CA LEU A 233 -3.06 20.07 8.36
C LEU A 233 -2.57 21.26 7.51
N SER A 234 -3.01 22.49 7.81
CA SER A 234 -2.52 23.71 7.12
C SER A 234 -1.00 23.89 7.30
N SER A 235 -0.46 23.56 8.47
CA SER A 235 0.98 23.66 8.73
C SER A 235 1.77 22.59 7.96
N HIS A 236 1.25 21.37 7.90
CA HIS A 236 1.81 20.28 7.11
C HIS A 236 1.89 20.65 5.62
N VAL A 237 0.76 21.07 5.03
CA VAL A 237 0.67 21.51 3.63
C VAL A 237 1.65 22.65 3.32
N LYS A 238 1.77 23.65 4.22
CA LYS A 238 2.76 24.74 4.07
C LYS A 238 4.19 24.22 4.07
N GLY A 239 4.49 23.24 4.92
CA GLY A 239 5.81 22.60 4.97
C GLY A 239 6.16 21.96 3.63
N HIS A 240 5.28 21.15 3.07
CA HIS A 240 5.49 20.50 1.78
C HIS A 240 5.57 21.48 0.60
N ASN A 241 4.70 22.49 0.55
CA ASN A 241 4.78 23.55 -0.45
C ASN A 241 6.10 24.35 -0.34
N TYR A 242 6.60 24.58 0.88
CA TYR A 242 7.88 25.23 1.10
C TYR A 242 9.04 24.37 0.60
N LEU A 243 9.08 23.07 0.96
CA LEU A 243 10.11 22.13 0.53
C LEU A 243 10.14 21.98 -1.00
N ALA A 244 8.97 21.85 -1.63
CA ALA A 244 8.85 21.82 -3.08
C ALA A 244 9.45 23.08 -3.73
N LYS A 245 9.10 24.26 -3.20
CA LYS A 245 9.59 25.54 -3.70
C LYS A 245 11.10 25.70 -3.57
N VAL A 246 11.68 25.36 -2.42
CA VAL A 246 13.14 25.54 -2.20
C VAL A 246 13.98 24.54 -3.01
N ARG A 247 13.40 23.37 -3.31
CA ARG A 247 14.02 22.35 -4.17
C ARG A 247 13.71 22.56 -5.67
N HIS A 248 13.07 23.67 -6.04
CA HIS A 248 12.77 24.04 -7.43
C HIS A 248 11.72 23.16 -8.15
N TYR A 249 10.93 22.39 -7.43
CA TYR A 249 9.74 21.76 -8.00
C TYR A 249 8.65 22.81 -8.29
N ARG A 250 7.82 22.54 -9.30
CA ARG A 250 6.72 23.44 -9.70
C ARG A 250 5.57 23.44 -8.69
N SER A 251 5.38 22.33 -7.97
CA SER A 251 4.32 22.15 -6.97
C SER A 251 4.71 21.06 -5.96
N ALA A 252 3.98 20.98 -4.83
CA ALA A 252 4.10 19.87 -3.89
C ALA A 252 3.74 18.52 -4.55
N ARG A 253 2.73 18.49 -5.44
CA ARG A 253 2.39 17.31 -6.24
C ARG A 253 3.57 16.83 -7.07
N GLU A 254 4.23 17.72 -7.80
CA GLU A 254 5.43 17.33 -8.56
C GLU A 254 6.55 16.82 -7.66
N ALA A 255 6.77 17.47 -6.52
CA ALA A 255 7.78 17.07 -5.55
C ALA A 255 7.51 15.69 -4.91
N ALA A 256 6.24 15.30 -4.82
CA ALA A 256 5.84 13.99 -4.31
C ALA A 256 5.91 12.88 -5.38
N ILE A 257 5.57 13.19 -6.63
CA ILE A 257 5.38 12.17 -7.68
C ILE A 257 6.67 11.93 -8.49
N LEU A 258 7.38 13.00 -8.84
CA LEU A 258 8.55 12.92 -9.74
C LEU A 258 9.73 12.10 -9.18
N PRO A 259 10.05 12.12 -7.88
CA PRO A 259 11.09 11.26 -7.31
C PRO A 259 10.86 9.75 -7.52
N HIS A 260 9.60 9.34 -7.70
CA HIS A 260 9.22 7.97 -8.06
C HIS A 260 9.26 7.71 -9.57
N SER A 261 9.86 8.61 -10.34
CA SER A 261 9.95 8.54 -11.81
C SER A 261 8.58 8.49 -12.50
N LEU A 262 7.59 9.15 -11.93
CA LEU A 262 6.23 9.26 -12.44
C LEU A 262 5.93 10.70 -12.89
N PRO A 263 5.27 10.91 -14.03
CA PRO A 263 4.77 12.23 -14.43
C PRO A 263 3.46 12.56 -13.69
N THR A 264 3.20 13.83 -13.47
CA THR A 264 1.96 14.30 -12.84
C THR A 264 0.71 13.97 -13.64
N SER A 265 0.85 13.68 -14.94
CA SER A 265 -0.26 13.25 -15.81
C SER A 265 -0.93 11.95 -15.34
N VAL A 266 -0.23 11.08 -14.61
CA VAL A 266 -0.86 9.88 -14.00
C VAL A 266 -1.95 10.29 -13.02
N PHE A 267 -1.68 11.26 -12.16
CA PHE A 267 -2.64 11.82 -11.21
C PHE A 267 -3.80 12.53 -11.92
N GLU A 268 -3.49 13.34 -12.92
CA GLU A 268 -4.48 14.12 -13.68
C GLU A 268 -5.43 13.19 -14.44
N THR A 269 -4.88 12.19 -15.14
CA THR A 269 -5.67 11.17 -15.87
C THR A 269 -6.58 10.37 -14.94
N LEU A 270 -6.08 9.99 -13.76
CA LEU A 270 -6.90 9.31 -12.74
C LEU A 270 -8.10 10.18 -12.36
N ARG A 271 -7.86 11.42 -11.90
CA ARG A 271 -8.92 12.33 -11.46
C ARG A 271 -9.97 12.58 -12.53
N GLU A 272 -9.54 12.93 -13.75
CA GLU A 272 -10.45 13.23 -14.86
C GLU A 272 -11.28 12.00 -15.28
N THR A 273 -10.67 10.80 -15.25
CA THR A 273 -11.38 9.58 -15.64
C THR A 273 -12.36 9.14 -14.55
N VAL A 274 -12.00 9.24 -13.27
CA VAL A 274 -12.92 8.98 -12.16
C VAL A 274 -14.09 9.95 -12.20
N ASP A 275 -13.86 11.25 -12.39
CA ASP A 275 -14.90 12.26 -12.52
C ASP A 275 -15.92 11.91 -13.63
N ALA A 276 -15.43 11.47 -14.79
CA ALA A 276 -16.28 11.05 -15.90
C ALA A 276 -17.13 9.81 -15.60
N ASN A 277 -16.70 8.97 -14.62
CA ASN A 277 -17.36 7.72 -14.24
C ASN A 277 -18.12 7.78 -12.90
N LEU A 278 -18.23 8.94 -12.26
CA LEU A 278 -19.04 9.14 -11.06
C LEU A 278 -20.51 8.67 -11.20
N PRO A 279 -21.16 8.74 -12.38
CA PRO A 279 -22.49 8.17 -12.54
C PRO A 279 -22.60 6.68 -12.16
N LEU A 280 -21.52 5.90 -12.23
CA LEU A 280 -21.51 4.50 -11.78
C LEU A 280 -21.58 4.40 -10.26
N LEU A 281 -20.85 5.26 -9.53
CA LEU A 281 -20.97 5.34 -8.09
C LEU A 281 -22.36 5.82 -7.66
N HIS A 282 -22.92 6.82 -8.36
CA HIS A 282 -24.31 7.27 -8.09
C HIS A 282 -25.32 6.13 -8.27
N ARG A 283 -25.17 5.29 -9.30
CA ARG A 283 -26.01 4.08 -9.48
C ARG A 283 -25.86 3.09 -8.32
N PHE A 284 -24.64 2.91 -7.81
CA PHE A 284 -24.40 2.04 -6.66
C PHE A 284 -25.03 2.59 -5.37
N VAL A 285 -25.01 3.92 -5.15
CA VAL A 285 -25.72 4.57 -4.05
C VAL A 285 -27.24 4.43 -4.21
N SER A 286 -27.76 4.60 -5.43
CA SER A 286 -29.18 4.39 -5.73
C SER A 286 -29.61 2.94 -5.49
N LEU A 287 -28.78 1.95 -5.81
CA LEU A 287 -29.02 0.55 -5.48
C LEU A 287 -29.09 0.35 -3.96
N ARG A 288 -28.18 0.96 -3.20
CA ARG A 288 -28.20 0.93 -1.72
C ARG A 288 -29.50 1.50 -1.17
N LYS A 289 -29.94 2.67 -1.66
CA LYS A 289 -31.22 3.29 -1.30
C LYS A 289 -32.40 2.32 -1.47
N GLN A 290 -32.45 1.65 -2.62
CA GLN A 290 -33.53 0.73 -2.95
C GLN A 290 -33.49 -0.54 -2.08
N VAL A 291 -32.32 -1.14 -1.88
CA VAL A 291 -32.15 -2.40 -1.13
C VAL A 291 -32.38 -2.17 0.37
N LEU A 292 -31.89 -1.08 0.92
CA LEU A 292 -32.07 -0.70 2.32
C LEU A 292 -33.51 -0.19 2.60
N GLY A 293 -34.26 0.20 1.56
CA GLY A 293 -35.63 0.68 1.70
C GLY A 293 -35.74 2.02 2.45
N VAL A 294 -34.76 2.90 2.27
CA VAL A 294 -34.67 4.21 2.91
C VAL A 294 -35.08 5.33 1.97
N ASP A 295 -35.62 6.42 2.51
CA ASP A 295 -36.00 7.60 1.72
C ASP A 295 -34.76 8.35 1.21
N ASP A 296 -33.71 8.46 2.04
CA ASP A 296 -32.42 9.05 1.72
C ASP A 296 -31.30 8.17 2.28
N VAL A 297 -30.22 8.03 1.53
CA VAL A 297 -28.99 7.37 1.99
C VAL A 297 -28.15 8.41 2.75
N HIS A 298 -27.79 8.11 3.98
CA HIS A 298 -26.87 8.92 4.76
C HIS A 298 -25.45 8.37 4.67
N SER A 299 -24.46 9.16 5.05
CA SER A 299 -23.04 8.74 5.03
C SER A 299 -22.81 7.47 5.86
N TYR A 300 -23.54 7.29 6.96
CA TYR A 300 -23.51 6.08 7.78
C TYR A 300 -24.21 4.86 7.14
N ASP A 301 -24.96 5.02 6.05
CA ASP A 301 -25.57 3.92 5.30
C ASP A 301 -24.66 3.37 4.18
N LEU A 302 -23.49 3.99 3.93
CA LEU A 302 -22.59 3.61 2.83
C LEU A 302 -21.76 2.36 3.11
N TYR A 303 -21.72 1.87 4.35
CA TYR A 303 -20.85 0.77 4.79
C TYR A 303 -21.63 -0.49 5.18
N VAL A 304 -22.92 -0.39 5.51
CA VAL A 304 -23.72 -1.57 5.84
C VAL A 304 -23.77 -2.52 4.64
N PRO A 305 -23.51 -3.83 4.82
CA PRO A 305 -23.61 -4.81 3.75
C PRO A 305 -25.03 -4.87 3.18
N LEU A 306 -25.16 -4.91 1.85
CA LEU A 306 -26.45 -5.04 1.16
C LEU A 306 -27.00 -6.48 1.19
N VAL A 307 -26.17 -7.43 1.57
CA VAL A 307 -26.48 -8.86 1.65
C VAL A 307 -26.12 -9.38 3.02
N ASP A 308 -26.84 -10.39 3.49
CA ASP A 308 -26.51 -11.08 4.74
C ASP A 308 -25.16 -11.78 4.62
N GLU A 309 -24.46 -11.88 5.76
CA GLU A 309 -23.28 -12.74 5.85
C GLU A 309 -23.61 -14.17 5.39
N ILE A 310 -22.63 -14.76 4.73
CA ILE A 310 -22.71 -16.15 4.31
C ILE A 310 -21.92 -17.01 5.29
N ASP A 311 -22.46 -18.17 5.63
CA ASP A 311 -21.72 -19.20 6.37
C ASP A 311 -20.76 -19.91 5.39
N PHE A 312 -19.54 -19.36 5.27
CA PHE A 312 -18.50 -19.89 4.39
C PHE A 312 -17.28 -20.28 5.22
N ASP A 313 -17.40 -21.45 5.89
CA ASP A 313 -16.29 -22.04 6.66
C ASP A 313 -15.31 -22.73 5.69
N VAL A 314 -14.12 -22.20 5.58
CA VAL A 314 -13.07 -22.68 4.67
C VAL A 314 -11.81 -23.00 5.44
N THR A 315 -11.49 -24.28 5.55
CA THR A 315 -10.20 -24.71 6.11
C THR A 315 -9.05 -24.22 5.25
N TYR A 316 -7.87 -24.07 5.84
CA TYR A 316 -6.67 -23.65 5.11
C TYR A 316 -6.34 -24.57 3.92
N ASP A 317 -6.50 -25.90 4.07
CA ASP A 317 -6.28 -26.84 2.96
C ASP A 317 -7.24 -26.61 1.80
N LYS A 318 -8.52 -26.36 2.08
CA LYS A 318 -9.49 -26.04 1.03
C LYS A 318 -9.18 -24.68 0.38
N ALA A 319 -8.68 -23.72 1.16
CA ALA A 319 -8.27 -22.41 0.64
C ALA A 319 -7.08 -22.54 -0.34
N LYS A 320 -6.11 -23.43 -0.06
CA LYS A 320 -5.03 -23.72 -1.01
C LYS A 320 -5.57 -24.21 -2.36
N ASP A 321 -6.55 -25.13 -2.34
CA ASP A 321 -7.16 -25.63 -3.57
C ASP A 321 -7.91 -24.53 -4.33
N ILE A 322 -8.64 -23.66 -3.63
CA ILE A 322 -9.36 -22.52 -4.20
C ILE A 322 -8.38 -21.55 -4.85
N VAL A 323 -7.32 -21.16 -4.15
CA VAL A 323 -6.30 -20.23 -4.67
C VAL A 323 -5.59 -20.81 -5.89
N LEU A 324 -5.18 -22.08 -5.85
CA LEU A 324 -4.56 -22.76 -7.00
C LEU A 324 -5.48 -22.79 -8.22
N ALA A 325 -6.78 -23.03 -8.02
CA ALA A 325 -7.75 -23.06 -9.10
C ALA A 325 -8.06 -21.64 -9.65
N ALA A 326 -8.17 -20.65 -8.76
CA ALA A 326 -8.43 -19.26 -9.13
C ALA A 326 -7.27 -18.66 -9.95
N LEU A 327 -6.03 -19.00 -9.61
CA LEU A 327 -4.83 -18.50 -10.26
C LEU A 327 -4.40 -19.33 -11.49
N ALA A 328 -5.09 -20.44 -11.80
CA ALA A 328 -4.76 -21.31 -12.94
C ALA A 328 -4.69 -20.57 -14.31
N PRO A 329 -5.47 -19.51 -14.57
CA PRO A 329 -5.34 -18.72 -15.81
C PRO A 329 -3.97 -18.09 -16.04
N LEU A 330 -3.14 -17.91 -14.98
CA LEU A 330 -1.77 -17.39 -15.06
C LEU A 330 -0.76 -18.40 -15.63
N GLY A 331 -1.16 -19.67 -15.77
CA GLY A 331 -0.35 -20.71 -16.38
C GLY A 331 0.41 -21.60 -15.39
N PRO A 332 0.94 -22.74 -15.90
CA PRO A 332 1.52 -23.76 -15.04
C PRO A 332 2.82 -23.36 -14.33
N ASP A 333 3.57 -22.43 -14.89
CA ASP A 333 4.79 -21.87 -14.30
C ASP A 333 4.49 -21.01 -13.06
N TYR A 334 3.46 -20.14 -13.13
CA TYR A 334 2.97 -19.38 -11.97
C TYR A 334 2.45 -20.32 -10.87
N ILE A 335 1.63 -21.29 -11.24
CA ILE A 335 1.08 -22.29 -10.31
C ILE A 335 2.19 -23.15 -9.66
N ALA A 336 3.28 -23.42 -10.37
CA ALA A 336 4.42 -24.12 -9.79
C ALA A 336 5.06 -23.33 -8.64
N VAL A 337 5.14 -22.00 -8.73
CA VAL A 337 5.65 -21.15 -7.64
C VAL A 337 4.68 -21.14 -6.46
N VAL A 338 3.37 -21.03 -6.71
CA VAL A 338 2.34 -21.09 -5.64
C VAL A 338 2.40 -22.42 -4.90
N LYS A 339 2.53 -23.55 -5.61
CA LYS A 339 2.70 -24.88 -4.99
C LYS A 339 3.98 -24.95 -4.17
N LYS A 340 5.10 -24.43 -4.72
CA LYS A 340 6.37 -24.35 -4.01
C LYS A 340 6.24 -23.61 -2.69
N ALA A 341 5.49 -22.49 -2.67
CA ALA A 341 5.24 -21.71 -1.44
C ALA A 341 4.53 -22.55 -0.37
N PHE A 342 3.57 -23.39 -0.77
CA PHE A 342 2.88 -24.29 0.15
C PHE A 342 3.78 -25.47 0.60
N ASP A 343 4.51 -26.09 -0.32
CA ASP A 343 5.31 -27.28 -0.06
C ASP A 343 6.57 -26.97 0.77
N GLU A 344 7.17 -25.79 0.57
CA GLU A 344 8.39 -25.36 1.25
C GLU A 344 8.10 -24.49 2.50
N ARG A 345 6.85 -24.46 2.97
CA ARG A 345 6.46 -23.77 4.19
C ARG A 345 6.87 -22.28 4.21
N TRP A 346 6.47 -21.54 3.16
CA TRP A 346 6.68 -20.10 3.17
C TRP A 346 5.69 -19.37 4.06
N ILE A 347 4.63 -20.04 4.55
CA ILE A 347 3.48 -19.42 5.18
C ILE A 347 3.37 -19.79 6.65
N ASP A 348 3.35 -18.80 7.54
CA ASP A 348 2.99 -18.93 8.94
C ASP A 348 1.49 -18.70 9.09
N VAL A 349 0.71 -19.76 9.33
CA VAL A 349 -0.72 -19.80 9.01
C VAL A 349 -1.60 -19.31 10.16
N VAL A 350 -1.45 -19.94 11.34
CA VAL A 350 -2.43 -19.80 12.43
C VAL A 350 -2.04 -18.71 13.41
N GLU A 351 -3.04 -18.09 14.03
CA GLU A 351 -2.85 -17.18 15.15
C GLU A 351 -2.29 -17.95 16.37
N ASN A 352 -1.31 -17.37 17.04
CA ASN A 352 -0.82 -17.83 18.34
C ASN A 352 -0.57 -16.64 19.28
N LYS A 353 -0.40 -16.93 20.56
CA LYS A 353 -0.11 -15.89 21.56
C LYS A 353 1.18 -15.16 21.21
N GLY A 354 1.11 -13.85 21.17
CA GLY A 354 2.24 -12.99 20.87
C GLY A 354 2.58 -12.84 19.39
N LYS A 355 1.91 -13.56 18.49
CA LYS A 355 2.09 -13.38 17.05
C LYS A 355 1.59 -12.00 16.61
N ARG A 356 2.32 -11.37 15.69
CA ARG A 356 1.94 -10.09 15.09
C ARG A 356 0.58 -10.21 14.39
N THR A 357 -0.29 -9.22 14.59
CA THR A 357 -1.61 -9.15 13.94
C THR A 357 -1.50 -8.74 12.48
N GLY A 358 -2.57 -8.99 11.71
CA GLY A 358 -2.62 -8.70 10.28
C GLY A 358 -2.01 -9.81 9.42
N ALA A 359 -1.60 -9.45 8.22
CA ALA A 359 -0.93 -10.32 7.25
C ALA A 359 0.11 -9.51 6.47
N TYR A 360 1.12 -10.18 5.96
CA TYR A 360 2.09 -9.59 5.04
C TYR A 360 2.88 -10.67 4.28
N SER A 361 3.42 -10.30 3.12
CA SER A 361 4.49 -11.01 2.44
C SER A 361 5.81 -10.26 2.58
N SER A 362 6.88 -10.92 2.98
CA SER A 362 8.21 -10.32 3.17
C SER A 362 9.33 -11.31 2.89
N GLY A 363 10.43 -10.79 2.37
CA GLY A 363 11.65 -11.52 2.08
C GLY A 363 12.66 -10.62 1.38
N THR A 364 13.82 -11.14 1.08
CA THR A 364 14.89 -10.41 0.38
C THR A 364 15.33 -11.17 -0.86
N TYR A 365 16.29 -10.60 -1.58
CA TYR A 365 16.82 -11.20 -2.81
C TYR A 365 17.31 -12.65 -2.63
N ASP A 366 17.89 -12.98 -1.48
CA ASP A 366 18.49 -14.30 -1.17
C ASP A 366 17.58 -15.20 -0.33
N THR A 367 16.33 -14.85 -0.14
CA THR A 367 15.40 -15.64 0.67
C THR A 367 14.14 -16.00 -0.12
N ASN A 368 13.39 -16.97 0.37
CA ASN A 368 12.02 -17.14 -0.05
C ASN A 368 11.19 -15.91 0.39
N PRO A 369 10.13 -15.53 -0.35
CA PRO A 369 9.15 -14.56 0.13
C PRO A 369 8.20 -15.26 1.10
N PHE A 370 8.35 -14.96 2.39
CA PHE A 370 7.55 -15.56 3.46
C PHE A 370 6.26 -14.77 3.70
N ILE A 371 5.19 -15.47 4.07
CA ILE A 371 3.87 -14.91 4.38
C ILE A 371 3.54 -15.13 5.84
N LEU A 372 3.12 -14.07 6.55
CA LEU A 372 2.49 -14.18 7.86
C LEU A 372 0.98 -14.04 7.69
N LEU A 373 0.21 -14.97 8.26
CA LEU A 373 -1.25 -14.94 8.32
C LEU A 373 -1.73 -15.11 9.76
N ASN A 374 -3.00 -14.78 9.99
CA ASN A 374 -3.77 -15.10 11.19
C ASN A 374 -5.09 -15.75 10.75
N TRP A 375 -5.03 -17.01 10.37
CA TRP A 375 -6.11 -17.74 9.69
C TRP A 375 -7.31 -18.01 10.59
N GLN A 376 -8.53 -17.71 10.14
CA GLN A 376 -9.78 -17.83 10.88
C GLN A 376 -10.92 -18.54 10.10
N ASN A 377 -10.61 -19.34 9.09
CA ASN A 377 -11.55 -20.15 8.30
C ASN A 377 -12.69 -19.36 7.60
N ASN A 378 -12.50 -18.14 7.22
CA ASN A 378 -13.50 -17.32 6.53
C ASN A 378 -13.08 -16.92 5.12
N LEU A 379 -14.02 -16.39 4.33
CA LEU A 379 -13.74 -15.98 2.95
C LEU A 379 -12.71 -14.85 2.87
N ASN A 380 -12.71 -13.92 3.83
CA ASN A 380 -11.73 -12.82 3.86
C ASN A 380 -10.30 -13.37 3.96
N ASN A 381 -10.08 -14.44 4.72
CA ASN A 381 -8.75 -15.07 4.79
C ASN A 381 -8.34 -15.75 3.47
N VAL A 382 -9.29 -16.23 2.66
CA VAL A 382 -8.96 -16.75 1.31
C VAL A 382 -8.49 -15.60 0.42
N TYR A 383 -9.14 -14.43 0.48
CA TYR A 383 -8.67 -13.22 -0.21
C TYR A 383 -7.30 -12.77 0.28
N THR A 384 -7.09 -12.73 1.60
CA THR A 384 -5.78 -12.39 2.18
C THR A 384 -4.68 -13.33 1.70
N LEU A 385 -4.93 -14.65 1.68
CA LEU A 385 -3.97 -15.63 1.17
C LEU A 385 -3.66 -15.41 -0.32
N ALA A 386 -4.67 -15.12 -1.15
CA ALA A 386 -4.48 -14.84 -2.56
C ALA A 386 -3.70 -13.52 -2.78
N HIS A 387 -3.97 -12.51 -1.96
CA HIS A 387 -3.28 -11.22 -1.95
C HIS A 387 -1.79 -11.39 -1.62
N GLU A 388 -1.47 -11.95 -0.47
CA GLU A 388 -0.08 -12.15 -0.03
C GLU A 388 0.70 -13.08 -0.96
N MET A 389 0.01 -14.06 -1.56
CA MET A 389 0.59 -14.90 -2.60
C MET A 389 0.94 -14.10 -3.86
N GLY A 390 0.16 -13.06 -4.20
CA GLY A 390 0.48 -12.15 -5.30
C GLY A 390 1.81 -11.43 -5.08
N HIS A 391 2.01 -10.85 -3.91
CA HIS A 391 3.29 -10.25 -3.52
C HIS A 391 4.44 -11.27 -3.55
N SER A 392 4.21 -12.47 -2.99
CA SER A 392 5.24 -13.51 -2.92
C SER A 392 5.68 -13.97 -4.31
N VAL A 393 4.73 -14.23 -5.22
CA VAL A 393 5.09 -14.66 -6.58
C VAL A 393 5.73 -13.51 -7.36
N HIS A 394 5.28 -12.27 -7.20
CA HIS A 394 5.93 -11.09 -7.80
C HIS A 394 7.39 -10.99 -7.37
N SER A 395 7.65 -10.98 -6.05
CA SER A 395 9.01 -10.93 -5.50
C SER A 395 9.87 -12.11 -5.97
N TYR A 396 9.30 -13.33 -5.99
CA TYR A 396 10.04 -14.51 -6.45
C TYR A 396 10.44 -14.40 -7.92
N LEU A 397 9.50 -14.04 -8.81
CA LEU A 397 9.77 -13.93 -10.25
C LEU A 397 10.74 -12.79 -10.57
N THR A 398 10.60 -11.64 -9.90
CA THR A 398 11.54 -10.53 -10.01
C THR A 398 12.96 -10.96 -9.65
N ARG A 399 13.15 -11.56 -8.48
CA ARG A 399 14.47 -11.96 -7.95
C ARG A 399 15.11 -13.08 -8.76
N GLN A 400 14.32 -13.92 -9.42
CA GLN A 400 14.85 -14.93 -10.35
C GLN A 400 15.29 -14.35 -11.71
N ALA A 401 14.68 -13.25 -12.13
CA ALA A 401 14.92 -12.68 -13.47
C ALA A 401 15.93 -11.52 -13.46
N GLN A 402 16.02 -10.77 -12.36
CA GLN A 402 16.82 -9.57 -12.27
C GLN A 402 18.07 -9.76 -11.40
N PRO A 403 19.16 -9.01 -11.65
CA PRO A 403 20.27 -8.90 -10.71
C PRO A 403 19.82 -8.17 -9.43
N TYR A 404 20.59 -8.30 -8.34
CA TYR A 404 20.25 -7.73 -7.03
C TYR A 404 19.78 -6.27 -7.08
N HIS A 405 20.54 -5.41 -7.73
CA HIS A 405 20.24 -3.96 -7.82
C HIS A 405 18.96 -3.60 -8.61
N TYR A 406 18.31 -4.58 -9.23
CA TYR A 406 17.00 -4.48 -9.87
C TYR A 406 16.04 -5.57 -9.37
N GLY A 407 16.43 -6.29 -8.33
CA GLY A 407 15.72 -7.46 -7.79
C GLY A 407 14.53 -7.12 -6.88
N ASP A 408 14.16 -5.87 -6.76
CA ASP A 408 12.96 -5.39 -6.11
C ASP A 408 12.13 -4.54 -7.08
N TYR A 409 10.97 -4.04 -6.68
CA TYR A 409 10.07 -3.23 -7.50
C TYR A 409 9.54 -2.02 -6.74
N PRO A 410 9.24 -0.90 -7.45
CA PRO A 410 8.70 0.30 -6.82
C PRO A 410 7.35 0.03 -6.12
N ILE A 411 7.12 0.69 -4.97
CA ILE A 411 5.88 0.60 -4.20
C ILE A 411 4.63 0.90 -5.05
N PHE A 412 4.76 1.80 -6.02
CA PHE A 412 3.70 2.14 -6.98
C PHE A 412 3.17 0.92 -7.76
N LEU A 413 3.99 -0.11 -7.95
CA LEU A 413 3.66 -1.35 -8.67
C LEU A 413 3.32 -2.51 -7.74
N ALA A 414 3.66 -2.41 -6.46
CA ALA A 414 3.62 -3.53 -5.52
C ALA A 414 2.23 -4.16 -5.39
N GLU A 415 1.20 -3.33 -5.19
CA GLU A 415 -0.17 -3.78 -4.94
C GLU A 415 -0.89 -4.29 -6.20
N ILE A 416 -0.35 -4.04 -7.40
CA ILE A 416 -0.98 -4.50 -8.64
C ILE A 416 -1.00 -6.02 -8.71
N ALA A 417 0.06 -6.68 -8.24
CA ALA A 417 0.16 -8.14 -8.29
C ALA A 417 -0.79 -8.81 -7.29
N SER A 418 -0.85 -8.33 -6.07
CA SER A 418 -1.73 -8.83 -5.00
C SER A 418 -3.20 -8.65 -5.37
N THR A 419 -3.58 -7.46 -5.80
CA THR A 419 -4.95 -7.11 -6.20
C THR A 419 -5.39 -7.83 -7.49
N THR A 420 -4.46 -8.11 -8.42
CA THR A 420 -4.76 -8.95 -9.59
C THR A 420 -5.17 -10.36 -9.17
N ASN A 421 -4.49 -10.96 -8.18
CA ASN A 421 -4.87 -12.25 -7.64
C ASN A 421 -6.25 -12.23 -6.98
N GLU A 422 -6.59 -11.19 -6.23
CA GLU A 422 -7.94 -11.02 -5.66
C GLU A 422 -9.01 -10.92 -6.74
N SER A 423 -8.74 -10.18 -7.81
CA SER A 423 -9.67 -10.04 -8.93
C SER A 423 -9.90 -11.38 -9.67
N LEU A 424 -8.83 -12.19 -9.84
CA LEU A 424 -8.93 -13.53 -10.39
C LEU A 424 -9.72 -14.47 -9.47
N LEU A 425 -9.49 -14.37 -8.15
CA LEU A 425 -10.25 -15.13 -7.15
C LEU A 425 -11.74 -14.77 -7.17
N THR A 426 -12.06 -13.49 -7.25
CA THR A 426 -13.45 -13.02 -7.38
C THR A 426 -14.15 -13.63 -8.59
N ASP A 427 -13.50 -13.60 -9.76
CA ASP A 427 -14.05 -14.20 -10.99
C ASP A 427 -14.23 -15.71 -10.86
N TYR A 428 -13.25 -16.42 -10.26
CA TYR A 428 -13.34 -17.86 -9.99
C TYR A 428 -14.53 -18.20 -9.09
N LEU A 429 -14.69 -17.47 -7.98
CA LEU A 429 -15.78 -17.71 -7.04
C LEU A 429 -17.16 -17.48 -7.68
N LEU A 430 -17.31 -16.44 -8.48
CA LEU A 430 -18.56 -16.15 -9.22
C LEU A 430 -18.88 -17.21 -10.29
N LYS A 431 -17.86 -17.83 -10.90
CA LYS A 431 -18.06 -18.85 -11.94
C LYS A 431 -18.31 -20.26 -11.38
N THR A 432 -17.86 -20.54 -10.17
CA THR A 432 -17.88 -21.90 -9.60
C THR A 432 -18.95 -22.12 -8.54
N ASN A 433 -19.65 -21.06 -8.14
CA ASN A 433 -20.73 -21.15 -7.17
C ASN A 433 -22.00 -20.48 -7.74
N ASP A 434 -23.03 -21.27 -8.03
CA ASP A 434 -24.31 -20.83 -8.61
C ASP A 434 -25.33 -20.35 -7.54
N ASP A 435 -24.99 -20.38 -6.24
CA ASP A 435 -25.88 -19.86 -5.19
C ASP A 435 -26.03 -18.34 -5.32
N PRO A 436 -27.24 -17.82 -5.59
CA PRO A 436 -27.47 -16.38 -5.75
C PRO A 436 -27.07 -15.55 -4.53
N LYS A 437 -27.18 -16.11 -3.32
CA LYS A 437 -26.78 -15.41 -2.09
C LYS A 437 -25.25 -15.27 -2.02
N PHE A 438 -24.54 -16.35 -2.35
CA PHE A 438 -23.08 -16.34 -2.40
C PHE A 438 -22.59 -15.36 -3.47
N GLN A 439 -23.18 -15.41 -4.67
CA GLN A 439 -22.81 -14.47 -5.74
C GLN A 439 -23.08 -13.01 -5.36
N ALA A 440 -24.23 -12.72 -4.75
CA ALA A 440 -24.54 -11.37 -4.28
C ALA A 440 -23.54 -10.88 -3.21
N TYR A 441 -23.14 -11.77 -2.30
CA TYR A 441 -22.13 -11.45 -1.28
C TYR A 441 -20.78 -11.10 -1.90
N VAL A 442 -20.27 -11.94 -2.81
CA VAL A 442 -18.98 -11.71 -3.51
C VAL A 442 -19.02 -10.44 -4.36
N LEU A 443 -20.12 -10.20 -5.08
CA LEU A 443 -20.30 -8.98 -5.88
C LEU A 443 -20.35 -7.72 -4.99
N ASN A 444 -21.07 -7.78 -3.86
CA ASN A 444 -21.15 -6.66 -2.93
C ASN A 444 -19.76 -6.33 -2.33
N GLN A 445 -19.01 -7.37 -1.91
CA GLN A 445 -17.66 -7.19 -1.38
C GLN A 445 -16.73 -6.52 -2.42
N TYR A 446 -16.76 -6.99 -3.68
CA TYR A 446 -15.98 -6.37 -4.75
C TYR A 446 -16.36 -4.91 -5.00
N LEU A 447 -17.66 -4.61 -5.08
CA LEU A 447 -18.14 -3.24 -5.37
C LEU A 447 -17.84 -2.28 -4.22
N ASP A 448 -17.95 -2.73 -2.98
CA ASP A 448 -17.58 -1.94 -1.80
C ASP A 448 -16.05 -1.72 -1.74
N GLY A 449 -15.26 -2.73 -2.07
CA GLY A 449 -13.80 -2.61 -2.22
C GLY A 449 -13.41 -1.58 -3.27
N PHE A 450 -13.93 -1.71 -4.49
CA PHE A 450 -13.67 -0.77 -5.59
C PHE A 450 -14.15 0.66 -5.27
N LYS A 451 -15.32 0.82 -4.63
CA LYS A 451 -15.80 2.11 -4.11
C LYS A 451 -14.77 2.72 -3.15
N GLY A 452 -14.27 1.94 -2.20
CA GLY A 452 -13.32 2.38 -1.17
C GLY A 452 -11.94 2.70 -1.72
N THR A 453 -11.47 1.92 -2.71
CA THR A 453 -10.09 2.00 -3.22
C THR A 453 -9.97 2.92 -4.43
N VAL A 454 -10.95 2.95 -5.34
CA VAL A 454 -10.88 3.81 -6.53
C VAL A 454 -11.59 5.14 -6.29
N PHE A 455 -12.89 5.13 -6.02
CA PHE A 455 -13.64 6.38 -5.92
C PHE A 455 -13.26 7.20 -4.69
N ARG A 456 -13.26 6.60 -3.52
CA ARG A 456 -12.96 7.30 -2.25
C ARG A 456 -11.52 7.79 -2.19
N GLN A 457 -10.54 6.99 -2.64
CA GLN A 457 -9.15 7.44 -2.62
C GLN A 457 -8.89 8.55 -3.65
N THR A 458 -9.59 8.56 -4.78
CA THR A 458 -9.52 9.68 -5.72
C THR A 458 -10.18 10.93 -5.14
N GLN A 459 -11.30 10.81 -4.42
CA GLN A 459 -11.90 11.91 -3.66
C GLN A 459 -10.89 12.52 -2.68
N PHE A 460 -10.18 11.70 -1.93
CA PHE A 460 -9.12 12.17 -1.01
C PHE A 460 -7.98 12.85 -1.76
N ALA A 461 -7.52 12.27 -2.86
CA ALA A 461 -6.48 12.85 -3.69
C ALA A 461 -6.89 14.22 -4.27
N GLU A 462 -8.16 14.38 -4.70
CA GLU A 462 -8.68 15.67 -5.19
C GLU A 462 -8.75 16.71 -4.07
N PHE A 463 -9.15 16.33 -2.85
CA PHE A 463 -9.12 17.23 -1.70
C PHE A 463 -7.70 17.62 -1.32
N GLU A 464 -6.77 16.66 -1.27
CA GLU A 464 -5.36 16.90 -0.97
C GLU A 464 -4.74 17.88 -1.98
N ASP A 465 -4.98 17.67 -3.26
CA ASP A 465 -4.49 18.57 -4.32
C ASP A 465 -5.04 19.99 -4.14
N TRP A 466 -6.33 20.11 -3.85
CA TRP A 466 -6.97 21.39 -3.61
C TRP A 466 -6.36 22.14 -2.42
N ILE A 467 -6.13 21.50 -1.26
CA ILE A 467 -5.53 22.19 -0.11
C ILE A 467 -4.10 22.66 -0.41
N HIS A 468 -3.32 21.86 -1.15
CA HIS A 468 -1.97 22.25 -1.57
C HIS A 468 -1.99 23.43 -2.54
N GLU A 469 -2.87 23.43 -3.53
CA GLU A 469 -3.03 24.53 -4.50
C GLU A 469 -3.49 25.83 -3.82
N GLN A 470 -4.52 25.76 -2.95
CA GLN A 470 -5.00 26.94 -2.22
C GLN A 470 -3.91 27.53 -1.33
N SER A 471 -3.18 26.70 -0.60
CA SER A 471 -2.07 27.14 0.25
C SER A 471 -0.95 27.79 -0.58
N ALA A 472 -0.57 27.20 -1.72
CA ALA A 472 0.43 27.76 -2.63
C ALA A 472 0.01 29.13 -3.22
N ALA A 473 -1.30 29.30 -3.47
CA ALA A 473 -1.89 30.57 -3.90
C ALA A 473 -2.02 31.61 -2.76
N GLY A 474 -1.65 31.27 -1.52
CA GLY A 474 -1.72 32.16 -0.36
C GLY A 474 -3.12 32.27 0.27
N VAL A 475 -4.02 31.35 -0.07
CA VAL A 475 -5.36 31.27 0.55
C VAL A 475 -5.23 30.55 1.90
N ALA A 476 -5.92 31.10 2.92
CA ALA A 476 -5.93 30.50 4.25
C ALA A 476 -6.77 29.22 4.28
N LEU A 477 -6.16 28.12 4.71
CA LEU A 477 -6.84 26.85 4.97
C LEU A 477 -7.46 26.88 6.37
N THR A 478 -8.70 27.40 6.46
CA THR A 478 -9.49 27.36 7.71
C THR A 478 -10.36 26.11 7.75
N ALA A 479 -10.83 25.74 8.95
CA ALA A 479 -11.78 24.62 9.09
C ALA A 479 -13.01 24.81 8.18
N ASP A 480 -13.60 26.01 8.17
CA ASP A 480 -14.77 26.34 7.32
C ASP A 480 -14.47 26.19 5.82
N ALA A 481 -13.30 26.66 5.36
CA ALA A 481 -12.94 26.56 3.95
C ALA A 481 -12.77 25.11 3.52
N MET A 482 -12.07 24.32 4.33
CA MET A 482 -11.84 22.90 4.08
C MET A 482 -13.14 22.10 4.15
N SER A 483 -13.97 22.31 5.17
CA SER A 483 -15.26 21.60 5.31
C SER A 483 -16.25 21.98 4.21
N THR A 484 -16.30 23.25 3.79
CA THR A 484 -17.15 23.66 2.66
C THR A 484 -16.76 22.97 1.37
N TYR A 485 -15.47 22.91 1.07
CA TYR A 485 -15.00 22.22 -0.13
C TYR A 485 -15.22 20.71 -0.03
N TYR A 486 -14.91 20.09 1.14
CA TYR A 486 -15.07 18.68 1.35
C TYR A 486 -16.54 18.22 1.22
N ALA A 487 -17.48 18.98 1.79
CA ALA A 487 -18.92 18.72 1.64
C ALA A 487 -19.37 18.73 0.18
N ALA A 488 -18.94 19.75 -0.58
CA ALA A 488 -19.25 19.84 -2.01
C ALA A 488 -18.64 18.68 -2.81
N LEU A 489 -17.41 18.28 -2.46
CA LEU A 489 -16.72 17.17 -3.07
C LEU A 489 -17.42 15.84 -2.75
N ASN A 490 -17.81 15.62 -1.49
CA ASN A 490 -18.55 14.43 -1.07
C ASN A 490 -19.88 14.31 -1.85
N GLN A 491 -20.63 15.39 -1.98
CA GLN A 491 -21.88 15.41 -2.75
C GLN A 491 -21.64 15.14 -4.24
N LYS A 492 -20.54 15.67 -4.82
CA LYS A 492 -20.12 15.38 -6.21
C LYS A 492 -19.88 13.89 -6.40
N TYR A 493 -19.16 13.23 -5.50
CA TYR A 493 -18.78 11.83 -5.63
C TYR A 493 -19.97 10.88 -5.44
N TYR A 494 -20.76 11.04 -4.38
CA TYR A 494 -21.83 10.10 -4.04
C TYR A 494 -23.20 10.41 -4.67
N GLY A 495 -23.37 11.60 -5.22
CA GLY A 495 -24.54 11.95 -6.05
C GLY A 495 -25.78 12.35 -5.27
N PRO A 496 -26.91 12.50 -5.99
CA PRO A 496 -28.11 13.15 -5.45
C PRO A 496 -28.90 12.29 -4.45
N ASP A 497 -28.69 10.99 -4.39
CA ASP A 497 -29.36 10.10 -3.46
C ASP A 497 -28.68 10.06 -2.08
N LEU A 498 -27.48 10.64 -1.95
CA LEU A 498 -26.82 10.84 -0.66
C LEU A 498 -27.36 12.11 -0.01
N PHE A 499 -27.84 11.97 1.24
CA PHE A 499 -28.19 13.10 2.09
C PHE A 499 -26.93 13.90 2.47
N PRO A 500 -26.94 15.23 2.40
CA PRO A 500 -25.78 16.06 2.75
C PRO A 500 -25.66 16.21 4.27
N ASP A 501 -25.19 15.15 4.95
CA ASP A 501 -24.92 15.21 6.39
C ASP A 501 -23.92 16.31 6.71
N GLU A 502 -24.16 17.09 7.76
CA GLU A 502 -23.24 18.18 8.14
C GLU A 502 -21.92 17.65 8.66
N GLU A 503 -21.93 16.50 9.32
CA GLU A 503 -20.80 15.86 9.97
C GLU A 503 -19.74 15.40 8.95
N ILE A 504 -20.15 14.85 7.81
CA ILE A 504 -19.22 14.33 6.80
C ILE A 504 -18.33 15.42 6.20
N ALA A 505 -18.75 16.69 6.29
CA ALA A 505 -17.94 17.83 5.89
C ALA A 505 -16.60 17.92 6.62
N TYR A 506 -16.50 17.29 7.78
CA TYR A 506 -15.32 17.30 8.65
C TYR A 506 -14.49 16.01 8.54
N GLU A 507 -14.80 15.13 7.60
CA GLU A 507 -14.06 13.87 7.43
C GLU A 507 -12.55 14.08 7.19
N TRP A 508 -12.16 15.18 6.55
CA TRP A 508 -10.77 15.54 6.35
C TRP A 508 -9.95 15.61 7.66
N ALA A 509 -10.60 15.89 8.79
CA ALA A 509 -9.94 16.00 10.09
C ALA A 509 -9.47 14.67 10.67
N ARG A 510 -10.04 13.53 10.19
CA ARG A 510 -9.75 12.18 10.70
C ARG A 510 -8.90 11.32 9.77
N ILE A 511 -8.51 11.81 8.61
CA ILE A 511 -7.79 11.01 7.62
C ILE A 511 -6.27 11.20 7.77
N PRO A 512 -5.54 10.22 8.33
CA PRO A 512 -4.09 10.34 8.54
C PRO A 512 -3.32 10.46 7.23
N HIS A 513 -3.86 9.92 6.15
CA HIS A 513 -3.22 9.93 4.84
C HIS A 513 -2.97 11.33 4.26
N PHE A 514 -3.70 12.36 4.70
CA PHE A 514 -3.41 13.75 4.31
C PHE A 514 -2.08 14.28 4.86
N TYR A 515 -1.44 13.52 5.76
CA TYR A 515 -0.10 13.78 6.25
C TYR A 515 0.98 12.94 5.53
N TYR A 516 0.62 12.14 4.49
CA TYR A 516 1.54 11.28 3.73
C TYR A 516 1.89 11.85 2.34
N ASN A 517 1.51 13.08 2.04
CA ASN A 517 1.88 13.88 0.87
C ASN A 517 1.73 13.16 -0.47
N TYR A 518 0.53 13.22 -1.04
CA TYR A 518 0.16 12.61 -2.33
C TYR A 518 0.38 11.09 -2.40
N TYR A 519 0.04 10.39 -1.33
CA TYR A 519 0.17 8.94 -1.30
C TYR A 519 -1.06 8.21 -1.87
N VAL A 520 -2.27 8.69 -1.55
CA VAL A 520 -3.52 7.91 -1.71
C VAL A 520 -3.94 7.63 -3.16
N TYR A 521 -3.52 8.45 -4.12
CA TYR A 521 -3.85 8.22 -5.53
C TYR A 521 -3.31 6.88 -6.05
N GLN A 522 -2.25 6.35 -5.45
CA GLN A 522 -1.62 5.09 -5.82
C GLN A 522 -2.53 3.90 -5.57
N TYR A 523 -3.39 3.96 -4.55
CA TYR A 523 -4.40 2.93 -4.31
C TYR A 523 -5.35 2.82 -5.51
N ALA A 524 -5.86 3.95 -6.00
CA ALA A 524 -6.81 3.97 -7.10
C ALA A 524 -6.19 3.53 -8.44
N THR A 525 -4.97 3.98 -8.73
CA THR A 525 -4.26 3.57 -9.94
C THR A 525 -3.91 2.08 -9.91
N GLY A 526 -3.48 1.57 -8.75
CA GLY A 526 -3.13 0.16 -8.55
C GLY A 526 -4.33 -0.77 -8.72
N GLU A 527 -5.45 -0.46 -8.04
CA GLU A 527 -6.70 -1.23 -8.14
C GLU A 527 -7.26 -1.27 -9.57
N ALA A 528 -7.27 -0.12 -10.25
CA ALA A 528 -7.75 -0.05 -11.63
C ALA A 528 -6.85 -0.85 -12.58
N ALA A 529 -5.54 -0.76 -12.43
CA ALA A 529 -4.60 -1.55 -13.23
C ALA A 529 -4.77 -3.05 -12.98
N ALA A 530 -4.89 -3.46 -11.72
CA ALA A 530 -5.08 -4.86 -11.35
C ALA A 530 -6.39 -5.44 -11.90
N THR A 531 -7.50 -4.69 -11.77
CA THR A 531 -8.81 -5.08 -12.34
C THR A 531 -8.71 -5.27 -13.85
N THR A 532 -8.06 -4.34 -14.55
CA THR A 532 -7.85 -4.42 -16.01
C THR A 532 -6.97 -5.60 -16.39
N LEU A 533 -5.88 -5.83 -15.68
CA LEU A 533 -4.97 -6.94 -15.94
C LEU A 533 -5.66 -8.29 -15.71
N ALA A 534 -6.45 -8.42 -14.65
CA ALA A 534 -7.24 -9.63 -14.40
C ALA A 534 -8.23 -9.91 -15.53
N ASP A 535 -8.96 -8.89 -16.04
CA ASP A 535 -9.85 -9.04 -17.17
C ASP A 535 -9.09 -9.47 -18.44
N ARG A 536 -7.94 -8.88 -18.71
CA ARG A 536 -7.10 -9.24 -19.87
C ARG A 536 -6.52 -10.66 -19.76
N ILE A 537 -6.13 -11.10 -18.56
CA ILE A 537 -5.68 -12.48 -18.30
C ILE A 537 -6.81 -13.46 -18.63
N LEU A 538 -8.01 -13.17 -18.15
CA LEU A 538 -9.18 -14.06 -18.30
C LEU A 538 -9.74 -14.09 -19.73
N ASN A 539 -9.72 -12.96 -20.44
CA ASN A 539 -10.49 -12.78 -21.67
C ASN A 539 -9.65 -12.46 -22.91
N GLN A 540 -8.37 -12.10 -22.78
CA GLN A 540 -7.54 -11.58 -23.86
C GLN A 540 -6.16 -12.25 -23.97
N ASN A 541 -5.95 -13.39 -23.31
CA ASN A 541 -4.66 -14.09 -23.24
C ASN A 541 -3.51 -13.25 -22.67
N GLY A 542 -3.79 -12.38 -21.68
CA GLY A 542 -2.82 -11.44 -21.09
C GLY A 542 -1.80 -12.05 -20.15
N ALA A 543 -1.88 -13.35 -19.83
CA ALA A 543 -1.07 -13.98 -18.77
C ALA A 543 0.44 -13.87 -19.01
N GLU A 544 0.94 -14.04 -20.23
CA GLU A 544 2.39 -13.97 -20.50
C GLU A 544 2.91 -12.54 -20.34
N ALA A 545 2.21 -11.54 -20.89
CA ALA A 545 2.58 -10.13 -20.73
C ALA A 545 2.55 -9.69 -19.26
N TYR A 546 1.58 -10.18 -18.49
CA TYR A 546 1.53 -9.97 -17.05
C TYR A 546 2.72 -10.57 -16.32
N LYS A 547 3.12 -11.81 -16.64
CA LYS A 547 4.29 -12.44 -16.05
C LYS A 547 5.61 -11.76 -16.43
N ASP A 548 5.70 -11.18 -17.64
CA ASP A 548 6.86 -10.38 -18.04
C ASP A 548 6.97 -9.11 -17.20
N TYR A 549 5.85 -8.45 -16.89
CA TYR A 549 5.79 -7.38 -15.91
C TYR A 549 6.29 -7.82 -14.53
N LEU A 550 5.83 -8.98 -14.00
CA LEU A 550 6.26 -9.49 -12.70
C LEU A 550 7.77 -9.81 -12.62
N LYS A 551 8.41 -10.07 -13.75
CA LYS A 551 9.85 -10.37 -13.83
C LYS A 551 10.72 -9.12 -13.98
N ALA A 552 10.13 -7.98 -14.29
CA ALA A 552 10.89 -6.79 -14.67
C ALA A 552 11.55 -6.09 -13.49
N GLY A 553 10.99 -6.18 -12.28
CA GLY A 553 11.52 -5.52 -11.10
C GLY A 553 11.71 -4.01 -11.29
N ALA A 554 12.86 -3.48 -10.87
CA ALA A 554 13.28 -2.10 -11.08
C ALA A 554 14.25 -1.93 -12.28
N SER A 555 14.19 -2.81 -13.28
CA SER A 555 15.10 -2.74 -14.45
C SER A 555 14.82 -1.59 -15.40
N ASP A 556 13.66 -0.93 -15.24
CA ASP A 556 13.26 0.26 -16.01
C ASP A 556 12.32 1.13 -15.15
N TYR A 557 11.93 2.28 -15.66
CA TYR A 557 10.97 3.18 -15.02
C TYR A 557 9.61 2.50 -14.80
N PRO A 558 8.89 2.83 -13.71
CA PRO A 558 7.64 2.14 -13.34
C PRO A 558 6.61 2.06 -14.47
N LEU A 559 6.43 3.14 -15.25
CA LEU A 559 5.49 3.13 -16.38
C LEU A 559 5.95 2.24 -17.54
N ALA A 560 7.25 2.12 -17.77
CA ALA A 560 7.77 1.20 -18.78
C ALA A 560 7.63 -0.25 -18.32
N VAL A 561 7.82 -0.52 -17.03
CA VAL A 561 7.64 -1.85 -16.42
C VAL A 561 6.19 -2.31 -16.56
N ILE A 562 5.21 -1.53 -16.11
CA ILE A 562 3.80 -1.90 -16.25
C ILE A 562 3.33 -1.88 -17.70
N GLY A 563 3.98 -1.09 -18.55
CA GLY A 563 3.77 -1.04 -19.99
C GLY A 563 4.04 -2.39 -20.68
N GLN A 564 4.87 -3.27 -20.10
CA GLN A 564 5.09 -4.63 -20.59
C GLN A 564 3.81 -5.48 -20.51
N ALA A 565 2.95 -5.21 -19.51
CA ALA A 565 1.62 -5.81 -19.42
C ALA A 565 0.55 -5.08 -20.26
N GLY A 566 0.98 -4.11 -21.09
CA GLY A 566 0.09 -3.36 -21.98
C GLY A 566 -0.73 -2.26 -21.31
N VAL A 567 -0.37 -1.85 -20.08
CA VAL A 567 -1.04 -0.77 -19.34
C VAL A 567 -0.23 0.52 -19.46
N ASP A 568 -0.81 1.56 -20.03
CA ASP A 568 -0.26 2.93 -20.01
C ASP A 568 -1.05 3.78 -19.02
N MET A 569 -0.45 4.00 -17.84
CA MET A 569 -1.11 4.75 -16.76
C MET A 569 -1.19 6.27 -17.02
N THR A 570 -0.56 6.78 -18.06
CA THR A 570 -0.73 8.16 -18.50
C THR A 570 -1.99 8.36 -19.35
N GLN A 571 -2.65 7.26 -19.75
CA GLN A 571 -3.85 7.25 -20.58
C GLN A 571 -5.06 6.70 -19.80
N ALA A 572 -6.25 7.11 -20.20
CA ALA A 572 -7.49 6.75 -19.51
C ALA A 572 -7.98 5.29 -19.79
N ASP A 573 -7.34 4.58 -20.71
CA ASP A 573 -7.93 3.34 -21.24
C ASP A 573 -8.01 2.23 -20.20
N TYR A 574 -6.96 2.03 -19.39
CA TYR A 574 -6.97 1.02 -18.33
C TYR A 574 -8.04 1.33 -17.25
N LEU A 575 -8.23 2.63 -16.92
CA LEU A 575 -9.28 3.06 -16.00
C LEU A 575 -10.67 2.77 -16.55
N LYS A 576 -10.90 3.05 -17.85
CA LYS A 576 -12.19 2.76 -18.51
C LYS A 576 -12.47 1.26 -18.55
N GLU A 577 -11.46 0.42 -18.78
CA GLU A 577 -11.59 -1.04 -18.71
C GLU A 577 -12.00 -1.47 -17.30
N ALA A 578 -11.34 -0.95 -16.25
CA ALA A 578 -11.69 -1.23 -14.86
C ALA A 578 -13.12 -0.79 -14.50
N PHE A 579 -13.54 0.41 -14.93
CA PHE A 579 -14.92 0.87 -14.76
C PHE A 579 -15.92 0.01 -15.52
N GLY A 580 -15.58 -0.54 -16.69
CA GLY A 580 -16.41 -1.50 -17.41
C GLY A 580 -16.63 -2.79 -16.63
N VAL A 581 -15.61 -3.28 -15.90
CA VAL A 581 -15.75 -4.43 -14.99
C VAL A 581 -16.64 -4.07 -13.79
N PHE A 582 -16.44 -2.90 -13.19
CA PHE A 582 -17.30 -2.40 -12.11
C PHE A 582 -18.76 -2.30 -12.54
N GLU A 583 -19.05 -1.70 -13.69
CA GLU A 583 -20.41 -1.57 -14.25
C GLU A 583 -21.07 -2.92 -14.44
N LYS A 584 -20.39 -3.87 -15.09
CA LYS A 584 -20.88 -5.22 -15.29
C LYS A 584 -21.24 -5.92 -13.97
N ARG A 585 -20.38 -5.81 -12.94
CA ARG A 585 -20.62 -6.40 -11.64
C ARG A 585 -21.75 -5.70 -10.88
N LEU A 586 -21.89 -4.38 -11.04
CA LEU A 586 -23.03 -3.62 -10.52
C LEU A 586 -24.35 -4.06 -11.14
N ASP A 587 -24.38 -4.28 -12.45
CA ASP A 587 -25.57 -4.80 -13.14
C ASP A 587 -25.94 -6.19 -12.61
N GLN A 588 -24.95 -7.09 -12.46
CA GLN A 588 -25.18 -8.44 -11.91
C GLN A 588 -25.73 -8.39 -10.48
N LEU A 589 -25.19 -7.53 -9.61
CA LEU A 589 -25.71 -7.38 -8.24
C LEU A 589 -27.13 -6.81 -8.25
N THR A 590 -27.40 -5.83 -9.11
CA THR A 590 -28.75 -5.25 -9.26
C THR A 590 -29.77 -6.29 -9.66
N ASP A 591 -29.44 -7.14 -10.64
CA ASP A 591 -30.32 -8.23 -11.09
C ASP A 591 -30.61 -9.22 -9.96
N LEU A 592 -29.62 -9.56 -9.13
CA LEU A 592 -29.78 -10.47 -8.00
C LEU A 592 -30.62 -9.90 -6.86
N LEU A 593 -30.55 -8.59 -6.62
CA LEU A 593 -31.20 -7.97 -5.45
C LEU A 593 -32.57 -7.35 -5.77
N VAL A 594 -32.79 -6.89 -7.00
CA VAL A 594 -33.98 -6.08 -7.37
C VAL A 594 -34.92 -6.80 -8.33
N HIS A 595 -34.41 -7.61 -9.25
CA HIS A 595 -35.19 -8.22 -10.31
C HIS A 595 -35.53 -9.71 -10.07
N LYS A 596 -35.71 -10.09 -8.80
CA LYS A 596 -36.15 -11.44 -8.40
C LYS A 596 -37.57 -11.78 -8.86
#